data_19c02ed15e0645b688e97fb90d879a99
#
_entry.id   19c02ed15e0645b688e97fb90d879a99
#
_cell.length_a   1.000
_cell.length_b   1.000
_cell.length_c   1.000
_cell.angle_alpha   90.00
_cell.angle_beta   90.00
_cell.angle_gamma   90.00
#
_symmetry.space_group_name_H-M   'P 1'
#
loop_
_entity.id
_entity.type
_entity.pdbx_description
1 polymer ?
#
loop_
_entity_poly.entity_id
_entity_poly.type
_entity_poly.pdbx_seq_one_letter_code
_entity_poly.pdbx_strand_id
1 'polypeptide(L)'
;MFWRARTTSGRAICLSDQFPGIKVEEVMRGRVTFVGLPPVDLGTDVDWTANPHGNRSWALNLHALRWAGRLVAEYERTGEPAYLDSASALIAHWIRENPRDRPGVSPWAWAEHAVALRAPALVCLSEHVRTPALWDSLAEHGEILADPSLYRQGHNHGLDQDIALLVVGCRLGRARWRDLAIRRMTASAELAIDAQGVLHEQAPRYGLYVHRRLGVALRAIRESGAEPPQRLVARRAALEAYIAHATQPDGRLVSIGDSPADARADGFRHEGPVVRVFEGGYVFGRTAWDDPRSAYYSIRFGPGRRLHGHEDHLGVTYMAQGRRILVEAGFHSYERTGFVEWTRSPQAHNVPVVTGVFKPGKATRLIGSSIGPSRQSFELADDAYGVTRTRRVLVGHGPDLMAVHDSVARGTLRSLWHFDPALEVVSRGDGRVVLGDGDWRVTLLHFPGAGQAVRPGLVCPGYLRTAEAVTVLSPEAAGVLTVIVPGADAPRVSVSGDVMTVHTPGGPVQLPYSQST
;
A
#
# COMPACT_ATOMS: atom_id res chain seq x y z
N MET A 1 52.45 4.75 8.70
CA MET A 1 52.11 4.22 10.02
C MET A 1 50.84 3.37 9.84
N PHE A 2 51.04 2.05 9.63
CA PHE A 2 49.95 1.14 9.26
C PHE A 2 49.07 0.85 10.48
N TRP A 3 47.83 1.30 10.44
CA TRP A 3 46.79 0.96 11.41
C TRP A 3 46.31 -0.47 11.15
N ARG A 4 46.89 -1.45 11.83
CA ARG A 4 46.26 -2.79 11.95
C ARG A 4 45.06 -2.65 12.85
N ALA A 5 43.90 -2.39 12.26
CA ALA A 5 42.63 -2.59 12.97
C ALA A 5 42.51 -4.05 13.36
N ARG A 6 42.53 -4.35 14.67
CA ARG A 6 42.08 -5.63 15.22
C ARG A 6 40.60 -5.77 14.80
N THR A 7 40.35 -6.56 13.78
CA THR A 7 39.00 -6.95 13.40
C THR A 7 38.48 -7.92 14.45
N THR A 8 37.88 -7.40 15.51
CA THR A 8 37.00 -8.20 16.36
C THR A 8 35.77 -8.54 15.55
N SER A 9 35.71 -9.74 14.97
CA SER A 9 34.50 -10.23 14.29
C SER A 9 33.41 -10.40 15.34
N GLY A 10 32.39 -9.56 15.30
CA GLY A 10 31.18 -9.72 16.08
C GLY A 10 30.31 -10.88 15.54
N ARG A 11 29.22 -11.15 16.24
CA ARG A 11 28.22 -12.14 15.81
C ARG A 11 27.55 -11.67 14.52
N ALA A 12 27.49 -12.50 13.49
CA ALA A 12 26.65 -12.23 12.34
C ALA A 12 25.18 -12.52 12.69
N ILE A 13 24.29 -11.66 12.20
CA ILE A 13 22.84 -11.86 12.22
C ILE A 13 22.42 -11.92 10.76
N CYS A 14 22.39 -13.13 10.22
CA CYS A 14 22.00 -13.38 8.84
C CYS A 14 20.46 -13.34 8.71
N LEU A 15 19.97 -12.51 7.78
CA LEU A 15 18.56 -12.35 7.48
C LEU A 15 18.20 -13.06 6.15
N SER A 16 18.76 -14.25 5.92
CA SER A 16 18.60 -15.01 4.67
C SER A 16 17.14 -15.36 4.36
N ASP A 17 16.31 -15.55 5.38
CA ASP A 17 14.87 -15.76 5.25
C ASP A 17 14.11 -14.54 4.69
N GLN A 18 14.73 -13.37 4.66
CA GLN A 18 14.17 -12.13 4.12
C GLN A 18 14.52 -11.90 2.65
N PHE A 19 15.30 -12.76 2.05
CA PHE A 19 15.63 -12.64 0.63
C PHE A 19 14.45 -13.10 -0.24
N PRO A 20 14.22 -12.45 -1.41
CA PRO A 20 13.07 -12.78 -2.25
C PRO A 20 13.12 -14.23 -2.75
N GLY A 21 11.96 -14.82 -2.95
CA GLY A 21 11.79 -16.17 -3.48
C GLY A 21 12.13 -16.28 -4.96
N ILE A 22 13.32 -15.84 -5.37
CA ILE A 22 13.86 -16.01 -6.71
C ILE A 22 14.32 -17.46 -6.86
N LYS A 23 14.09 -18.04 -8.03
CA LYS A 23 14.57 -19.40 -8.35
C LYS A 23 16.09 -19.39 -8.43
N VAL A 24 16.73 -20.09 -7.49
CA VAL A 24 18.20 -20.11 -7.38
C VAL A 24 18.86 -20.70 -8.65
N GLU A 25 18.19 -21.64 -9.30
CA GLU A 25 18.68 -22.24 -10.55
C GLU A 25 18.73 -21.24 -11.70
N GLU A 26 17.82 -20.26 -11.74
CA GLU A 26 17.87 -19.18 -12.73
C GLU A 26 19.03 -18.23 -12.43
N VAL A 27 19.23 -17.88 -11.14
CA VAL A 27 20.36 -17.04 -10.73
C VAL A 27 21.70 -17.71 -11.05
N MET A 28 21.84 -19.04 -10.83
CA MET A 28 23.02 -19.81 -11.21
C MET A 28 23.31 -19.79 -12.71
N ARG A 29 22.28 -19.59 -13.53
CA ARG A 29 22.42 -19.42 -15.00
C ARG A 29 22.63 -17.97 -15.43
N GLY A 30 22.83 -17.05 -14.47
CA GLY A 30 22.94 -15.62 -14.77
C GLY A 30 21.62 -14.93 -15.11
N ARG A 31 20.47 -15.53 -14.78
CA ARG A 31 19.16 -15.03 -15.16
C ARG A 31 18.36 -14.54 -13.95
N VAL A 32 17.77 -13.34 -14.05
CA VAL A 32 17.00 -12.73 -12.98
C VAL A 32 15.63 -12.25 -13.43
N THR A 33 14.66 -12.30 -12.51
CA THR A 33 13.31 -11.73 -12.69
C THR A 33 13.00 -10.83 -11.52
N PHE A 34 12.76 -9.55 -11.76
CA PHE A 34 12.40 -8.59 -10.72
C PHE A 34 11.05 -7.95 -11.01
N VAL A 35 10.28 -7.71 -9.96
CA VAL A 35 9.02 -6.96 -9.94
C VAL A 35 7.98 -7.40 -10.98
N GLY A 36 7.99 -8.69 -11.32
CA GLY A 36 7.03 -9.24 -12.30
C GLY A 36 7.32 -8.89 -13.76
N LEU A 37 8.46 -8.26 -14.05
CA LEU A 37 8.91 -7.98 -15.42
C LEU A 37 9.52 -9.22 -16.06
N PRO A 38 9.61 -9.28 -17.40
CA PRO A 38 10.25 -10.40 -18.08
C PRO A 38 11.66 -10.70 -17.57
N PRO A 39 12.10 -11.95 -17.58
CA PRO A 39 13.43 -12.34 -17.12
C PRO A 39 14.52 -11.70 -18.01
N VAL A 40 15.64 -11.35 -17.37
CA VAL A 40 16.82 -10.77 -18.01
C VAL A 40 18.00 -11.72 -17.80
N ASP A 41 18.73 -11.99 -18.86
CA ASP A 41 20.01 -12.70 -18.81
C ASP A 41 21.12 -11.67 -18.53
N LEU A 42 21.78 -11.81 -17.40
CA LEU A 42 22.88 -10.95 -16.98
C LEU A 42 24.24 -11.47 -17.47
N GLY A 43 24.29 -12.71 -18.01
CA GLY A 43 25.53 -13.37 -18.39
C GLY A 43 26.46 -13.68 -17.19
N THR A 44 27.71 -13.96 -17.49
CA THR A 44 28.77 -14.20 -16.51
C THR A 44 29.50 -12.92 -16.10
N ASP A 45 29.49 -11.90 -16.96
CA ASP A 45 30.05 -10.56 -16.72
C ASP A 45 28.90 -9.56 -16.66
N VAL A 46 28.43 -9.30 -15.44
CA VAL A 46 27.21 -8.50 -15.22
C VAL A 46 27.46 -7.03 -15.54
N ASP A 47 26.70 -6.50 -16.50
CA ASP A 47 26.60 -5.05 -16.70
C ASP A 47 25.72 -4.43 -15.61
N TRP A 48 26.36 -3.82 -14.61
CA TRP A 48 25.67 -3.16 -13.50
C TRP A 48 24.98 -1.85 -13.89
N THR A 49 25.19 -1.34 -15.09
CA THR A 49 24.47 -0.16 -15.59
C THR A 49 23.18 -0.52 -16.32
N ALA A 50 22.96 -1.82 -16.56
CA ALA A 50 21.81 -2.33 -17.31
C ALA A 50 20.48 -1.96 -16.62
N ASN A 51 19.52 -1.53 -17.42
CA ASN A 51 18.12 -1.37 -17.06
C ASN A 51 17.25 -1.61 -18.31
N PRO A 52 17.18 -2.86 -18.81
CA PRO A 52 16.58 -3.16 -20.11
C PRO A 52 15.07 -2.86 -20.17
N HIS A 53 14.42 -2.72 -19.00
CA HIS A 53 13.02 -2.38 -18.91
C HIS A 53 12.75 -0.88 -18.68
N GLY A 54 13.80 -0.04 -18.55
CA GLY A 54 13.63 1.36 -18.16
C GLY A 54 12.92 1.55 -16.82
N ASN A 55 12.94 0.52 -15.95
CA ASN A 55 12.14 0.48 -14.72
C ASN A 55 12.99 0.72 -13.49
N ARG A 56 12.62 1.74 -12.69
CA ARG A 56 13.34 2.14 -11.47
C ARG A 56 13.42 1.03 -10.44
N SER A 57 12.32 0.31 -10.23
CA SER A 57 12.26 -0.78 -9.26
C SER A 57 13.11 -1.98 -9.70
N TRP A 58 13.20 -2.24 -11.01
CA TRP A 58 14.09 -3.26 -11.55
C TRP A 58 15.56 -2.92 -11.28
N ALA A 59 15.99 -1.69 -11.62
CA ALA A 59 17.35 -1.22 -11.38
C ALA A 59 17.73 -1.22 -9.89
N LEU A 60 16.82 -0.79 -9.02
CA LEU A 60 17.01 -0.88 -7.57
C LEU A 60 17.25 -2.33 -7.11
N ASN A 61 16.44 -3.30 -7.60
CA ASN A 61 16.56 -4.70 -7.21
C ASN A 61 17.85 -5.34 -7.73
N LEU A 62 18.35 -4.94 -8.90
CA LEU A 62 19.65 -5.38 -9.39
C LEU A 62 20.74 -5.05 -8.37
N HIS A 63 20.81 -3.80 -7.90
CA HIS A 63 21.84 -3.33 -6.96
C HIS A 63 21.57 -3.68 -5.50
N ALA A 64 20.36 -4.09 -5.14
CA ALA A 64 20.04 -4.57 -3.80
C ALA A 64 20.70 -5.90 -3.44
N LEU A 65 21.20 -6.66 -4.43
CA LEU A 65 21.90 -7.95 -4.28
C LEU A 65 21.20 -9.00 -3.39
N ARG A 66 19.92 -8.79 -3.07
CA ARG A 66 19.14 -9.76 -2.29
C ARG A 66 18.97 -11.07 -3.04
N TRP A 67 18.98 -11.01 -4.37
CA TRP A 67 18.95 -12.16 -5.25
C TRP A 67 20.25 -12.98 -5.20
N ALA A 68 21.42 -12.31 -5.10
CA ALA A 68 22.69 -12.98 -4.83
C ALA A 68 22.74 -13.55 -3.39
N GLY A 69 22.22 -12.80 -2.42
CA GLY A 69 22.06 -13.28 -1.04
C GLY A 69 21.19 -14.54 -0.94
N ARG A 70 20.24 -14.75 -1.87
CA ARG A 70 19.45 -15.99 -1.94
C ARG A 70 20.30 -17.24 -2.16
N LEU A 71 21.44 -17.10 -2.88
CA LEU A 71 22.40 -18.20 -3.05
C LEU A 71 23.08 -18.57 -1.72
N VAL A 72 23.41 -17.58 -0.87
CA VAL A 72 23.94 -17.84 0.48
C VAL A 72 22.93 -18.63 1.31
N ALA A 73 21.65 -18.21 1.28
CA ALA A 73 20.57 -18.93 1.97
C ALA A 73 20.41 -20.37 1.46
N GLU A 74 20.60 -20.60 0.17
CA GLU A 74 20.53 -21.94 -0.41
C GLU A 74 21.72 -22.80 -0.01
N TYR A 75 22.93 -22.23 0.05
CA TYR A 75 24.10 -22.89 0.61
C TYR A 75 23.87 -23.28 2.09
N GLU A 76 23.35 -22.38 2.93
CA GLU A 76 23.04 -22.69 4.33
C GLU A 76 22.04 -23.85 4.47
N ARG A 77 21.10 -23.97 3.53
CA ARG A 77 20.10 -25.04 3.51
C ARG A 77 20.63 -26.37 3.02
N THR A 78 21.51 -26.38 1.98
CA THR A 78 21.91 -27.60 1.26
C THR A 78 23.33 -28.07 1.55
N GLY A 79 24.22 -27.14 1.95
CA GLY A 79 25.65 -27.39 2.06
C GLY A 79 26.40 -27.44 0.72
N GLU A 80 25.71 -27.19 -0.41
CA GLU A 80 26.32 -27.29 -1.76
C GLU A 80 27.23 -26.08 -2.05
N PRO A 81 28.56 -26.27 -2.18
CA PRO A 81 29.53 -25.18 -2.31
C PRO A 81 29.31 -24.27 -3.53
N ALA A 82 28.77 -24.80 -4.63
CA ALA A 82 28.54 -24.05 -5.85
C ALA A 82 27.68 -22.80 -5.64
N TYR A 83 26.72 -22.83 -4.70
CA TYR A 83 25.90 -21.67 -4.35
C TYR A 83 26.72 -20.59 -3.66
N LEU A 84 27.57 -20.96 -2.71
CA LEU A 84 28.43 -20.01 -2.00
C LEU A 84 29.48 -19.39 -2.92
N ASP A 85 30.10 -20.20 -3.79
CA ASP A 85 31.10 -19.75 -4.76
C ASP A 85 30.47 -18.73 -5.72
N SER A 86 29.27 -19.02 -6.23
CA SER A 86 28.54 -18.09 -7.12
C SER A 86 28.15 -16.79 -6.40
N ALA A 87 27.63 -16.87 -5.18
CA ALA A 87 27.32 -15.69 -4.38
C ALA A 87 28.55 -14.83 -4.11
N SER A 88 29.67 -15.47 -3.77
CA SER A 88 30.96 -14.81 -3.52
C SER A 88 31.48 -14.10 -4.78
N ALA A 89 31.46 -14.78 -5.93
CA ALA A 89 31.90 -14.23 -7.20
C ALA A 89 31.03 -13.01 -7.60
N LEU A 90 29.70 -13.12 -7.55
CA LEU A 90 28.77 -12.04 -7.90
C LEU A 90 28.95 -10.81 -7.00
N ILE A 91 29.05 -11.02 -5.69
CA ILE A 91 29.21 -9.91 -4.74
C ILE A 91 30.59 -9.27 -4.87
N ALA A 92 31.65 -10.06 -5.04
CA ALA A 92 33.00 -9.54 -5.29
C ALA A 92 33.08 -8.77 -6.59
N HIS A 93 32.40 -9.23 -7.65
CA HIS A 93 32.27 -8.53 -8.94
C HIS A 93 31.56 -7.17 -8.75
N TRP A 94 30.42 -7.17 -8.02
CA TRP A 94 29.70 -5.94 -7.72
C TRP A 94 30.58 -4.93 -6.97
N ILE A 95 31.31 -5.34 -5.92
CA ILE A 95 32.21 -4.48 -5.13
C ILE A 95 33.29 -3.86 -6.01
N ARG A 96 33.88 -4.64 -6.92
CA ARG A 96 34.94 -4.18 -7.83
C ARG A 96 34.44 -3.18 -8.87
N GLU A 97 33.25 -3.43 -9.45
CA GLU A 97 32.72 -2.63 -10.55
C GLU A 97 31.93 -1.39 -10.11
N ASN A 98 31.53 -1.32 -8.85
CA ASN A 98 30.73 -0.22 -8.34
C ASN A 98 31.37 0.54 -7.15
N PRO A 99 32.64 1.01 -7.24
CA PRO A 99 33.18 1.89 -6.22
C PRO A 99 32.39 3.22 -6.20
N ARG A 100 32.13 3.75 -5.00
CA ARG A 100 31.19 4.87 -4.79
C ARG A 100 31.50 6.12 -5.61
N ASP A 101 32.76 6.45 -5.73
CA ASP A 101 33.22 7.72 -6.36
C ASP A 101 33.65 7.55 -7.82
N ARG A 102 33.43 6.36 -8.41
CA ARG A 102 33.81 6.08 -9.79
C ARG A 102 32.79 6.66 -10.77
N PRO A 103 33.21 7.50 -11.74
CA PRO A 103 32.31 7.95 -12.81
C PRO A 103 31.72 6.79 -13.60
N GLY A 104 30.44 6.91 -13.99
CA GLY A 104 29.72 5.88 -14.77
C GLY A 104 29.06 4.76 -13.95
N VAL A 105 29.26 4.74 -12.64
CA VAL A 105 28.51 3.83 -11.76
C VAL A 105 27.03 4.22 -11.78
N SER A 106 26.16 3.22 -11.85
CA SER A 106 24.70 3.41 -11.81
C SER A 106 24.28 4.20 -10.55
N PRO A 107 23.41 5.22 -10.67
CA PRO A 107 22.92 5.96 -9.50
C PRO A 107 22.14 5.06 -8.52
N TRP A 108 21.65 3.91 -8.97
CA TRP A 108 20.99 2.93 -8.11
C TRP A 108 21.94 2.11 -7.25
N ALA A 109 23.24 2.05 -7.60
CA ALA A 109 24.22 1.29 -6.84
C ALA A 109 24.36 1.83 -5.40
N TRP A 110 24.33 3.13 -5.23
CA TRP A 110 24.50 3.80 -3.94
C TRP A 110 23.26 4.57 -3.47
N ALA A 111 22.09 4.32 -4.11
CA ALA A 111 20.82 4.80 -3.59
C ALA A 111 20.61 4.26 -2.15
N GLU A 112 20.15 5.10 -1.25
CA GLU A 112 20.05 4.80 0.20
C GLU A 112 19.28 3.50 0.50
N HIS A 113 18.23 3.22 -0.28
CA HIS A 113 17.45 2.00 -0.11
C HIS A 113 18.17 0.77 -0.67
N ALA A 114 18.90 0.88 -1.78
CA ALA A 114 19.71 -0.21 -2.30
C ALA A 114 20.81 -0.61 -1.30
N VAL A 115 21.48 0.36 -0.67
CA VAL A 115 22.45 0.13 0.40
C VAL A 115 21.83 -0.63 1.57
N ALA A 116 20.65 -0.20 2.02
CA ALA A 116 19.93 -0.83 3.12
C ALA A 116 19.51 -2.29 2.80
N LEU A 117 19.07 -2.54 1.58
CA LEU A 117 18.64 -3.88 1.16
C LEU A 117 19.82 -4.83 0.88
N ARG A 118 20.98 -4.29 0.42
CA ARG A 118 22.17 -5.07 0.09
C ARG A 118 22.98 -5.48 1.32
N ALA A 119 23.12 -4.59 2.30
CA ALA A 119 23.99 -4.82 3.45
C ALA A 119 23.70 -6.15 4.19
N PRO A 120 22.44 -6.60 4.40
CA PRO A 120 22.18 -7.91 4.96
C PRO A 120 22.73 -9.09 4.14
N ALA A 121 22.75 -9.01 2.81
CA ALA A 121 23.35 -10.06 1.97
C ALA A 121 24.87 -10.14 2.16
N LEU A 122 25.52 -8.97 2.25
CA LEU A 122 26.97 -8.91 2.57
C LEU A 122 27.27 -9.49 3.96
N VAL A 123 26.42 -9.21 4.96
CA VAL A 123 26.55 -9.77 6.32
C VAL A 123 26.44 -11.30 6.29
N CYS A 124 25.43 -11.86 5.61
CA CYS A 124 25.28 -13.30 5.48
C CYS A 124 26.50 -13.93 4.79
N LEU A 125 26.94 -13.40 3.65
CA LEU A 125 28.13 -13.91 2.95
C LEU A 125 29.37 -13.89 3.86
N SER A 126 29.55 -12.85 4.67
CA SER A 126 30.70 -12.67 5.54
C SER A 126 30.85 -13.74 6.63
N GLU A 127 29.82 -14.55 6.90
CA GLU A 127 29.94 -15.69 7.82
C GLU A 127 30.81 -16.79 7.22
N HIS A 128 30.76 -16.96 5.92
CA HIS A 128 31.41 -18.03 5.18
C HIS A 128 32.68 -17.57 4.44
N VAL A 129 32.75 -16.29 4.04
CA VAL A 129 33.83 -15.73 3.23
C VAL A 129 34.48 -14.54 3.96
N ARG A 130 35.83 -14.56 4.03
CA ARG A 130 36.61 -13.51 4.69
C ARG A 130 37.63 -12.93 3.74
N THR A 131 37.21 -11.92 2.95
CA THR A 131 38.11 -11.16 2.09
C THR A 131 38.20 -9.70 2.56
N PRO A 132 39.37 -9.03 2.43
CA PRO A 132 39.49 -7.61 2.80
C PRO A 132 38.44 -6.75 2.11
N ALA A 133 38.20 -6.93 0.81
CA ALA A 133 37.22 -6.17 0.03
C ALA A 133 35.80 -6.28 0.58
N LEU A 134 35.36 -7.47 1.02
CA LEU A 134 34.03 -7.65 1.63
C LEU A 134 33.91 -6.91 2.96
N TRP A 135 34.98 -6.94 3.78
CA TRP A 135 34.99 -6.27 5.09
C TRP A 135 35.05 -4.75 4.94
N ASP A 136 35.84 -4.24 3.99
CA ASP A 136 35.90 -2.81 3.67
C ASP A 136 34.54 -2.32 3.14
N SER A 137 33.90 -3.10 2.26
CA SER A 137 32.56 -2.80 1.77
C SER A 137 31.52 -2.79 2.91
N LEU A 138 31.55 -3.76 3.85
CA LEU A 138 30.67 -3.74 5.03
C LEU A 138 30.88 -2.47 5.88
N ALA A 139 32.14 -2.06 6.06
CA ALA A 139 32.45 -0.85 6.83
C ALA A 139 31.90 0.40 6.12
N GLU A 140 32.10 0.51 4.81
CA GLU A 140 31.55 1.62 4.00
C GLU A 140 30.01 1.66 4.05
N HIS A 141 29.32 0.50 3.91
CA HIS A 141 27.87 0.43 4.09
C HIS A 141 27.44 0.91 5.47
N GLY A 142 28.16 0.53 6.52
CA GLY A 142 27.88 0.97 7.88
C GLY A 142 28.02 2.47 8.08
N GLU A 143 29.02 3.11 7.50
CA GLU A 143 29.19 4.58 7.57
C GLU A 143 28.05 5.29 6.81
N ILE A 144 27.67 4.81 5.61
CA ILE A 144 26.55 5.37 4.83
C ILE A 144 25.23 5.24 5.60
N LEU A 145 24.95 4.06 6.17
CA LEU A 145 23.73 3.82 6.94
C LEU A 145 23.68 4.63 8.24
N ALA A 146 24.84 4.93 8.82
CA ALA A 146 24.93 5.76 10.02
C ALA A 146 24.80 7.27 9.74
N ASP A 147 25.00 7.70 8.51
CA ASP A 147 24.96 9.11 8.11
C ASP A 147 23.54 9.69 8.28
N PRO A 148 23.37 10.71 9.15
CA PRO A 148 22.06 11.31 9.37
C PRO A 148 21.53 12.06 8.14
N SER A 149 22.39 12.52 7.22
CA SER A 149 21.99 13.23 6.00
C SER A 149 21.31 12.32 4.97
N LEU A 150 21.59 11.02 5.03
CA LEU A 150 21.02 9.99 4.15
C LEU A 150 19.85 9.23 4.79
N TYR A 151 19.56 9.50 6.06
CA TYR A 151 18.55 8.77 6.81
C TYR A 151 17.12 9.22 6.50
N ARG A 152 16.24 8.26 6.24
CA ARG A 152 14.82 8.49 5.93
C ARG A 152 13.93 8.27 7.15
N GLN A 153 13.99 9.19 8.10
CA GLN A 153 13.22 9.10 9.34
C GLN A 153 11.71 9.00 9.07
N GLY A 154 11.04 8.06 9.76
CA GLY A 154 9.60 7.84 9.65
C GLY A 154 9.16 7.21 8.32
N HIS A 155 10.07 6.84 7.43
CA HIS A 155 9.81 6.18 6.16
C HIS A 155 10.16 4.69 6.23
N ASN A 156 9.48 3.86 5.44
CA ASN A 156 9.80 2.43 5.36
C ASN A 156 11.26 2.16 4.95
N HIS A 157 11.86 3.02 4.09
CA HIS A 157 13.29 2.94 3.78
C HIS A 157 14.17 3.16 5.02
N GLY A 158 13.81 4.09 5.91
CA GLY A 158 14.54 4.32 7.16
C GLY A 158 14.51 3.11 8.09
N LEU A 159 13.40 2.37 8.13
CA LEU A 159 13.33 1.11 8.86
C LEU A 159 14.28 0.05 8.29
N ASP A 160 14.36 -0.05 6.96
CA ASP A 160 15.32 -0.95 6.29
C ASP A 160 16.77 -0.51 6.52
N GLN A 161 17.07 0.80 6.52
CA GLN A 161 18.38 1.35 6.85
C GLN A 161 18.80 0.96 8.28
N ASP A 162 17.88 1.07 9.24
CA ASP A 162 18.19 0.75 10.63
C ASP A 162 18.34 -0.76 10.87
N ILE A 163 17.54 -1.62 10.22
CA ILE A 163 17.75 -3.06 10.25
C ILE A 163 19.14 -3.42 9.70
N ALA A 164 19.52 -2.82 8.58
CA ALA A 164 20.83 -3.03 7.97
C ALA A 164 21.97 -2.54 8.86
N LEU A 165 21.85 -1.32 9.44
CA LEU A 165 22.84 -0.76 10.34
C LEU A 165 23.03 -1.62 11.60
N LEU A 166 21.94 -2.17 12.14
CA LEU A 166 21.97 -3.09 13.27
C LEU A 166 22.82 -4.32 12.95
N VAL A 167 22.53 -5.03 11.86
CA VAL A 167 23.22 -6.29 11.51
C VAL A 167 24.68 -6.06 11.11
N VAL A 168 24.98 -4.96 10.39
CA VAL A 168 26.35 -4.54 10.07
C VAL A 168 27.11 -4.17 11.34
N GLY A 169 26.50 -3.42 12.25
CA GLY A 169 27.08 -3.02 13.54
C GLY A 169 27.43 -4.24 14.40
N CYS A 170 26.56 -5.23 14.48
CA CYS A 170 26.82 -6.49 15.16
C CYS A 170 27.99 -7.24 14.49
N ARG A 171 27.99 -7.35 13.16
CA ARG A 171 29.02 -8.08 12.41
C ARG A 171 30.42 -7.49 12.57
N LEU A 172 30.51 -6.16 12.57
CA LEU A 172 31.78 -5.45 12.71
C LEU A 172 32.16 -5.11 14.17
N GLY A 173 31.38 -5.57 15.17
CA GLY A 173 31.62 -5.25 16.58
C GLY A 173 31.47 -3.76 16.91
N ARG A 174 30.65 -3.03 16.15
CA ARG A 174 30.42 -1.58 16.30
C ARG A 174 29.17 -1.32 17.15
N ALA A 175 29.26 -1.44 18.46
CA ALA A 175 28.13 -1.24 19.38
C ALA A 175 27.39 0.09 19.15
N ARG A 176 28.12 1.17 18.85
CA ARG A 176 27.52 2.49 18.53
C ARG A 176 26.51 2.44 17.39
N TRP A 177 26.74 1.60 16.36
CA TRP A 177 25.84 1.46 15.22
C TRP A 177 24.59 0.65 15.58
N ARG A 178 24.77 -0.45 16.33
CA ARG A 178 23.67 -1.22 16.90
C ARG A 178 22.73 -0.32 17.71
N ASP A 179 23.30 0.43 18.66
CA ASP A 179 22.53 1.27 19.57
C ASP A 179 21.86 2.45 18.84
N LEU A 180 22.53 3.03 17.85
CA LEU A 180 21.94 4.05 16.99
C LEU A 180 20.75 3.50 16.21
N ALA A 181 20.88 2.34 15.58
CA ALA A 181 19.81 1.70 14.83
C ALA A 181 18.57 1.45 15.69
N ILE A 182 18.73 0.89 16.89
CA ILE A 182 17.61 0.61 17.81
C ILE A 182 16.90 1.91 18.22
N ARG A 183 17.65 2.97 18.54
CA ARG A 183 17.04 4.27 18.88
C ARG A 183 16.28 4.87 17.70
N ARG A 184 16.87 4.85 16.49
CA ARG A 184 16.27 5.40 15.26
C ARG A 184 15.01 4.64 14.87
N MET A 185 15.03 3.30 14.88
CA MET A 185 13.86 2.46 14.62
C MET A 185 12.70 2.78 15.57
N THR A 186 12.99 2.95 16.86
CA THR A 186 11.97 3.25 17.86
C THR A 186 11.34 4.60 17.60
N ALA A 187 12.14 5.65 17.43
CA ALA A 187 11.66 7.01 17.15
C ALA A 187 10.89 7.08 15.81
N SER A 188 11.38 6.40 14.76
CA SER A 188 10.71 6.35 13.46
C SER A 188 9.37 5.62 13.53
N ALA A 189 9.28 4.52 14.26
CA ALA A 189 8.01 3.81 14.43
C ALA A 189 6.98 4.64 15.19
N GLU A 190 7.39 5.39 16.23
CA GLU A 190 6.51 6.31 16.96
C GLU A 190 6.04 7.49 16.09
N LEU A 191 6.88 7.98 15.20
CA LEU A 191 6.54 9.04 14.24
C LEU A 191 5.60 8.57 13.14
N ALA A 192 5.85 7.37 12.60
CA ALA A 192 5.18 6.87 11.40
C ALA A 192 3.86 6.16 11.69
N ILE A 193 3.72 5.54 12.86
CA ILE A 193 2.57 4.73 13.23
C ILE A 193 1.88 5.36 14.43
N ASP A 194 0.60 5.72 14.28
CA ASP A 194 -0.18 6.28 15.37
C ASP A 194 -0.57 5.24 16.44
N ALA A 195 -1.27 5.65 17.48
CA ALA A 195 -1.70 4.77 18.57
C ALA A 195 -2.73 3.71 18.11
N GLN A 196 -3.45 3.95 17.03
CA GLN A 196 -4.43 3.03 16.45
C GLN A 196 -3.80 2.09 15.40
N GLY A 197 -2.51 2.27 15.08
CA GLY A 197 -1.78 1.47 14.10
C GLY A 197 -1.85 1.98 12.67
N VAL A 198 -2.34 3.19 12.43
CA VAL A 198 -2.34 3.77 11.08
C VAL A 198 -0.93 4.23 10.72
N LEU A 199 -0.44 3.74 9.59
CA LEU A 199 0.81 4.21 9.03
C LEU A 199 0.61 5.50 8.25
N HIS A 200 1.39 6.53 8.53
CA HIS A 200 1.29 7.85 7.89
C HIS A 200 1.65 7.85 6.40
N GLU A 201 2.17 6.76 5.86
CA GLU A 201 2.44 6.59 4.42
C GLU A 201 1.17 6.40 3.57
N GLN A 202 0.02 6.25 4.22
CA GLN A 202 -1.33 6.33 3.65
C GLN A 202 -1.67 5.23 2.63
N ALA A 203 -1.04 4.06 2.72
CA ALA A 203 -1.39 2.90 1.92
C ALA A 203 -1.37 1.62 2.78
N PRO A 204 -2.47 0.84 2.85
CA PRO A 204 -2.55 -0.38 3.64
C PRO A 204 -1.46 -1.41 3.33
N ARG A 205 -1.03 -1.50 2.07
CA ARG A 205 0.07 -2.38 1.65
C ARG A 205 1.38 -2.04 2.34
N TYR A 206 1.64 -0.75 2.59
CA TYR A 206 2.82 -0.31 3.33
C TYR A 206 2.69 -0.57 4.83
N GLY A 207 1.47 -0.50 5.39
CA GLY A 207 1.20 -0.96 6.76
C GLY A 207 1.60 -2.43 6.94
N LEU A 208 1.19 -3.30 6.01
CA LEU A 208 1.58 -4.72 6.01
C LEU A 208 3.10 -4.90 5.84
N TYR A 209 3.74 -4.14 4.94
CA TYR A 209 5.20 -4.18 4.76
C TYR A 209 5.93 -3.80 6.05
N VAL A 210 5.59 -2.67 6.65
CA VAL A 210 6.21 -2.16 7.88
C VAL A 210 5.98 -3.14 9.04
N HIS A 211 4.78 -3.72 9.19
CA HIS A 211 4.52 -4.75 10.20
C HIS A 211 5.47 -5.95 10.08
N ARG A 212 5.67 -6.46 8.86
CA ARG A 212 6.61 -7.56 8.59
C ARG A 212 8.05 -7.15 8.88
N ARG A 213 8.47 -5.96 8.45
CA ARG A 213 9.82 -5.44 8.70
C ARG A 213 10.10 -5.19 10.18
N LEU A 214 9.11 -4.69 10.94
CA LEU A 214 9.21 -4.60 12.40
C LEU A 214 9.38 -5.96 13.06
N GLY A 215 8.74 -7.01 12.55
CA GLY A 215 8.98 -8.39 13.00
C GLY A 215 10.44 -8.82 12.83
N VAL A 216 11.04 -8.52 11.68
CA VAL A 216 12.46 -8.75 11.40
C VAL A 216 13.35 -7.94 12.34
N ALA A 217 13.04 -6.66 12.53
CA ALA A 217 13.77 -5.76 13.43
C ALA A 217 13.78 -6.29 14.88
N LEU A 218 12.61 -6.65 15.41
CA LEU A 218 12.49 -7.19 16.77
C LEU A 218 13.28 -8.48 16.97
N ARG A 219 13.29 -9.36 15.97
CA ARG A 219 14.11 -10.58 15.97
C ARG A 219 15.61 -10.22 15.98
N ALA A 220 16.05 -9.37 15.05
CA ALA A 220 17.46 -8.96 14.95
C ALA A 220 17.95 -8.25 16.23
N ILE A 221 17.11 -7.45 16.91
CA ILE A 221 17.43 -6.83 18.19
C ILE A 221 17.68 -7.92 19.25
N ARG A 222 16.81 -8.94 19.38
CA ARG A 222 17.02 -10.04 20.35
C ARG A 222 18.29 -10.82 20.03
N GLU A 223 18.52 -11.14 18.76
CA GLU A 223 19.73 -11.86 18.32
C GLU A 223 21.00 -11.04 18.56
N SER A 224 20.92 -9.70 18.59
CA SER A 224 22.05 -8.83 18.97
C SER A 224 22.36 -8.84 20.47
N GLY A 225 21.57 -9.55 21.28
CA GLY A 225 21.69 -9.58 22.74
C GLY A 225 21.04 -8.38 23.43
N ALA A 226 20.22 -7.58 22.72
CA ALA A 226 19.49 -6.47 23.29
C ALA A 226 18.00 -6.81 23.47
N GLU A 227 17.35 -6.18 24.46
CA GLU A 227 15.90 -6.29 24.61
C GLU A 227 15.20 -5.29 23.67
N PRO A 228 14.18 -5.74 22.90
CA PRO A 228 13.39 -4.84 22.07
C PRO A 228 12.67 -3.77 22.91
N PRO A 229 12.77 -2.49 22.54
CA PRO A 229 12.03 -1.43 23.21
C PRO A 229 10.53 -1.70 23.20
N GLN A 230 9.87 -1.61 24.36
CA GLN A 230 8.42 -1.88 24.48
C GLN A 230 7.57 -0.99 23.54
N ARG A 231 8.00 0.25 23.30
CA ARG A 231 7.33 1.16 22.37
C ARG A 231 7.35 0.63 20.93
N LEU A 232 8.45 0.04 20.49
CA LEU A 232 8.56 -0.58 19.16
C LEU A 232 7.64 -1.81 19.04
N VAL A 233 7.59 -2.64 20.09
CA VAL A 233 6.69 -3.80 20.17
C VAL A 233 5.23 -3.35 20.08
N ALA A 234 4.85 -2.31 20.85
CA ALA A 234 3.49 -1.78 20.87
C ALA A 234 3.06 -1.22 19.50
N ARG A 235 3.95 -0.51 18.79
CA ARG A 235 3.63 0.02 17.45
C ARG A 235 3.42 -1.10 16.42
N ARG A 236 4.20 -2.17 16.50
CA ARG A 236 3.97 -3.33 15.63
C ARG A 236 2.63 -4.00 15.92
N ALA A 237 2.28 -4.19 17.19
CA ALA A 237 1.00 -4.79 17.59
C ALA A 237 -0.20 -3.92 17.16
N ALA A 238 -0.10 -2.59 17.26
CA ALA A 238 -1.15 -1.69 16.82
C ALA A 238 -1.47 -1.80 15.31
N LEU A 239 -0.44 -2.04 14.46
CA LEU A 239 -0.63 -2.27 13.02
C LEU A 239 -1.53 -3.47 12.71
N GLU A 240 -1.57 -4.50 13.57
CA GLU A 240 -2.35 -5.73 13.31
C GLU A 240 -3.86 -5.44 13.19
N ALA A 241 -4.39 -4.62 14.09
CA ALA A 241 -5.79 -4.21 14.03
C ALA A 241 -6.11 -3.38 12.79
N TYR A 242 -5.23 -2.43 12.42
CA TYR A 242 -5.39 -1.63 11.21
C TYR A 242 -5.36 -2.51 9.94
N ILE A 243 -4.39 -3.42 9.82
CA ILE A 243 -4.26 -4.33 8.67
C ILE A 243 -5.50 -5.24 8.58
N ALA A 244 -5.96 -5.79 9.70
CA ALA A 244 -7.16 -6.62 9.73
C ALA A 244 -8.40 -5.87 9.22
N HIS A 245 -8.61 -4.64 9.69
CA HIS A 245 -9.73 -3.81 9.23
C HIS A 245 -9.59 -3.39 7.75
N ALA A 246 -8.37 -3.13 7.27
CA ALA A 246 -8.09 -2.81 5.87
C ALA A 246 -8.14 -4.04 4.95
N THR A 247 -8.28 -5.24 5.50
CA THR A 247 -8.42 -6.49 4.74
C THR A 247 -9.90 -6.75 4.44
N GLN A 248 -10.23 -6.89 3.17
CA GLN A 248 -11.57 -7.18 2.68
C GLN A 248 -11.98 -8.62 2.99
N PRO A 249 -13.28 -8.98 2.94
CA PRO A 249 -13.75 -10.34 3.19
C PRO A 249 -13.13 -11.42 2.30
N ASP A 250 -12.68 -11.05 1.08
CA ASP A 250 -11.99 -11.95 0.15
C ASP A 250 -10.49 -12.14 0.47
N GLY A 251 -9.98 -11.56 1.57
CA GLY A 251 -8.59 -11.64 2.03
C GLY A 251 -7.62 -10.67 1.35
N ARG A 252 -8.09 -9.81 0.44
CA ARG A 252 -7.28 -8.77 -0.18
C ARG A 252 -7.27 -7.50 0.65
N LEU A 253 -6.16 -6.78 0.65
CA LEU A 253 -6.15 -5.41 1.16
C LEU A 253 -6.99 -4.50 0.27
N VAL A 254 -7.68 -3.56 0.89
CA VAL A 254 -8.33 -2.49 0.11
C VAL A 254 -7.26 -1.68 -0.63
N SER A 255 -7.51 -1.38 -1.91
CA SER A 255 -6.53 -0.77 -2.82
C SER A 255 -6.42 0.75 -2.69
N ILE A 256 -6.39 1.26 -1.46
CA ILE A 256 -6.20 2.68 -1.16
C ILE A 256 -4.73 3.06 -1.30
N GLY A 257 -4.46 4.22 -1.92
CA GLY A 257 -3.11 4.71 -2.17
C GLY A 257 -2.29 3.73 -3.03
N ASP A 258 -0.97 3.68 -2.84
CA ASP A 258 -0.07 2.76 -3.55
C ASP A 258 -0.26 1.27 -3.08
N SER A 259 -1.52 0.83 -2.89
CA SER A 259 -1.86 -0.56 -2.57
C SER A 259 -2.35 -1.29 -3.82
N PRO A 260 -1.62 -2.29 -4.34
CA PRO A 260 -2.10 -3.10 -5.45
C PRO A 260 -3.37 -3.87 -5.09
N ALA A 261 -4.32 -4.00 -6.02
CA ALA A 261 -5.60 -4.67 -5.77
C ALA A 261 -5.48 -6.19 -5.55
N ASP A 262 -4.35 -6.80 -5.93
CA ASP A 262 -4.03 -8.21 -5.67
C ASP A 262 -3.26 -8.42 -4.35
N ALA A 263 -2.94 -7.36 -3.61
CA ALA A 263 -2.24 -7.48 -2.33
C ALA A 263 -3.11 -8.22 -1.30
N ARG A 264 -2.54 -9.25 -0.67
CA ARG A 264 -3.22 -10.06 0.34
C ARG A 264 -2.58 -9.90 1.71
N ALA A 265 -3.42 -9.99 2.75
CA ALA A 265 -3.00 -9.94 4.14
C ALA A 265 -3.56 -11.15 4.91
N ASP A 266 -3.22 -12.34 4.44
CA ASP A 266 -3.67 -13.58 5.09
C ASP A 266 -3.11 -13.69 6.52
N GLY A 267 -3.90 -14.21 7.45
CA GLY A 267 -3.52 -14.40 8.84
C GLY A 267 -3.78 -13.21 9.78
N PHE A 268 -4.22 -12.07 9.26
CA PHE A 268 -4.67 -10.95 10.10
C PHE A 268 -6.18 -11.08 10.36
N ARG A 269 -6.51 -11.48 11.57
CA ARG A 269 -7.89 -11.56 12.06
C ARG A 269 -8.05 -10.62 13.24
N HIS A 270 -9.26 -10.15 13.45
CA HIS A 270 -9.62 -9.30 14.57
C HIS A 270 -10.98 -9.73 15.13
N GLU A 271 -11.06 -9.84 16.45
CA GLU A 271 -12.29 -10.18 17.16
C GLU A 271 -12.99 -8.93 17.74
N GLY A 272 -12.61 -7.78 17.25
CA GLY A 272 -13.13 -6.51 17.73
C GLY A 272 -14.37 -6.02 16.99
N PRO A 273 -14.71 -4.73 17.14
CA PRO A 273 -15.87 -4.13 16.49
C PRO A 273 -15.78 -4.25 14.96
N VAL A 274 -16.89 -4.56 14.32
CA VAL A 274 -17.02 -4.71 12.86
C VAL A 274 -16.88 -3.37 12.12
N VAL A 275 -17.09 -2.25 12.80
CA VAL A 275 -16.87 -0.89 12.28
C VAL A 275 -15.87 -0.16 13.16
N ARG A 276 -14.86 0.44 12.55
CA ARG A 276 -13.87 1.23 13.28
C ARG A 276 -13.48 2.49 12.52
N VAL A 277 -13.45 3.60 13.26
CA VAL A 277 -12.89 4.87 12.82
C VAL A 277 -11.44 4.92 13.29
N PHE A 278 -10.53 5.11 12.35
CA PHE A 278 -9.12 5.36 12.59
C PHE A 278 -8.84 6.84 12.35
N GLU A 279 -8.43 7.56 13.37
CA GLU A 279 -8.20 9.02 13.33
C GLU A 279 -7.14 9.43 12.31
N GLY A 280 -6.22 8.51 11.98
CA GLY A 280 -5.25 8.66 10.90
C GLY A 280 -5.87 8.75 9.50
N GLY A 281 -7.21 8.65 9.38
CA GLY A 281 -7.95 9.01 8.17
C GLY A 281 -8.71 7.88 7.48
N TYR A 282 -9.19 6.89 8.22
CA TYR A 282 -9.94 5.76 7.64
C TYR A 282 -11.16 5.40 8.47
N VAL A 283 -12.25 5.07 7.79
CA VAL A 283 -13.30 4.22 8.36
C VAL A 283 -13.28 2.91 7.60
N PHE A 284 -13.26 1.81 8.33
CA PHE A 284 -13.51 0.48 7.78
C PHE A 284 -14.71 -0.14 8.48
N GLY A 285 -15.62 -0.69 7.70
CA GLY A 285 -16.79 -1.37 8.24
C GLY A 285 -17.10 -2.65 7.48
N ARG A 286 -17.69 -3.59 8.19
CA ARG A 286 -18.17 -4.88 7.65
C ARG A 286 -19.37 -5.39 8.45
N THR A 287 -20.09 -6.39 7.92
CA THR A 287 -21.20 -7.02 8.63
C THR A 287 -20.74 -8.15 9.56
N ALA A 288 -19.69 -8.88 9.16
CA ALA A 288 -19.11 -9.97 9.96
C ALA A 288 -17.63 -10.16 9.63
N TRP A 289 -16.86 -10.79 10.55
CA TRP A 289 -15.44 -11.06 10.35
C TRP A 289 -15.18 -12.34 9.53
N ASP A 290 -15.94 -13.40 9.75
CA ASP A 290 -15.67 -14.73 9.20
C ASP A 290 -16.62 -15.14 8.06
N ASP A 291 -17.32 -14.18 7.47
CA ASP A 291 -18.20 -14.40 6.32
C ASP A 291 -17.59 -13.76 5.05
N PRO A 292 -17.20 -14.58 4.04
CA PRO A 292 -16.68 -14.06 2.77
C PRO A 292 -17.74 -13.29 1.94
N ARG A 293 -19.01 -13.43 2.28
CA ARG A 293 -20.13 -12.69 1.68
C ARG A 293 -20.47 -11.41 2.45
N SER A 294 -19.79 -11.16 3.56
CA SER A 294 -19.98 -9.97 4.38
C SER A 294 -19.93 -8.70 3.52
N ALA A 295 -20.82 -7.77 3.77
CA ALA A 295 -20.65 -6.42 3.25
C ALA A 295 -19.40 -5.81 3.88
N TYR A 296 -18.67 -5.02 3.07
CA TYR A 296 -17.48 -4.29 3.50
C TYR A 296 -17.44 -2.92 2.82
N TYR A 297 -17.01 -1.93 3.57
CA TYR A 297 -16.76 -0.60 3.01
C TYR A 297 -15.53 0.06 3.64
N SER A 298 -14.92 0.95 2.88
CA SER A 298 -13.94 1.89 3.40
C SER A 298 -14.34 3.32 3.08
N ILE A 299 -13.95 4.26 3.95
CA ILE A 299 -14.13 5.70 3.74
C ILE A 299 -12.81 6.38 4.05
N ARG A 300 -12.39 7.32 3.20
CA ARG A 300 -11.12 8.01 3.28
C ARG A 300 -11.29 9.47 3.73
N PHE A 301 -10.57 9.85 4.80
CA PHE A 301 -10.52 11.22 5.32
C PHE A 301 -9.12 11.52 5.92
N GLY A 302 -8.98 12.51 6.78
CA GLY A 302 -7.77 12.77 7.56
C GLY A 302 -6.78 13.71 6.89
N PRO A 303 -5.49 13.61 7.22
CA PRO A 303 -4.47 14.53 6.74
C PRO A 303 -4.30 14.44 5.23
N GLY A 304 -3.97 15.55 4.58
CA GLY A 304 -3.72 15.61 3.14
C GLY A 304 -2.71 14.56 2.67
N ARG A 305 -2.68 14.32 1.38
CA ARG A 305 -1.84 13.30 0.75
C ARG A 305 -0.38 13.35 1.21
N ARG A 306 0.17 12.19 1.54
CA ARG A 306 1.57 11.98 1.93
C ARG A 306 2.11 10.72 1.26
N LEU A 307 3.40 10.71 0.92
CA LEU A 307 4.17 9.53 0.49
C LEU A 307 3.43 8.65 -0.53
N HIS A 308 2.82 7.57 -0.07
CA HIS A 308 2.12 6.57 -0.85
C HIS A 308 0.60 6.79 -0.93
N GLY A 309 0.10 7.88 -0.37
CA GLY A 309 -1.31 8.28 -0.48
C GLY A 309 -1.66 8.84 -1.85
N HIS A 310 -2.94 8.84 -2.16
CA HIS A 310 -3.51 9.47 -3.35
C HIS A 310 -4.40 10.66 -2.96
N GLU A 311 -4.92 11.39 -3.94
CA GLU A 311 -5.91 12.45 -3.73
C GLU A 311 -7.32 11.84 -3.67
N ASP A 312 -7.49 10.86 -2.79
CA ASP A 312 -8.63 9.98 -2.62
C ASP A 312 -9.56 10.38 -1.45
N HIS A 313 -9.38 11.56 -0.90
CA HIS A 313 -10.18 12.05 0.23
C HIS A 313 -11.66 12.21 -0.13
N LEU A 314 -12.55 11.87 0.79
CA LEU A 314 -13.97 11.59 0.60
C LEU A 314 -14.24 10.28 -0.18
N GLY A 315 -13.21 9.53 -0.58
CA GLY A 315 -13.33 8.28 -1.33
C GLY A 315 -14.02 7.19 -0.53
N VAL A 316 -14.76 6.34 -1.24
CA VAL A 316 -15.42 5.15 -0.69
C VAL A 316 -15.15 3.93 -1.54
N THR A 317 -15.00 2.77 -0.91
CA THR A 317 -15.09 1.47 -1.58
C THR A 317 -16.26 0.68 -1.00
N TYR A 318 -16.79 -0.28 -1.76
CA TYR A 318 -17.93 -1.06 -1.30
C TYR A 318 -17.93 -2.48 -1.86
N MET A 319 -18.15 -3.45 -0.98
CA MET A 319 -18.43 -4.84 -1.29
C MET A 319 -19.73 -5.26 -0.65
N ALA A 320 -20.47 -6.12 -1.31
CA ALA A 320 -21.65 -6.77 -0.74
C ALA A 320 -21.91 -8.13 -1.42
N GLN A 321 -22.48 -9.07 -0.69
CA GLN A 321 -22.89 -10.39 -1.19
C GLN A 321 -21.74 -11.16 -1.88
N GLY A 322 -20.49 -10.97 -1.40
CA GLY A 322 -19.29 -11.60 -1.96
C GLY A 322 -18.77 -10.96 -3.24
N ARG A 323 -19.29 -9.78 -3.64
CA ARG A 323 -18.88 -9.04 -4.84
C ARG A 323 -18.23 -7.72 -4.47
N ARG A 324 -17.12 -7.37 -5.11
CA ARG A 324 -16.58 -6.01 -5.10
C ARG A 324 -17.42 -5.17 -6.06
N ILE A 325 -17.89 -4.04 -5.59
CA ILE A 325 -18.78 -3.14 -6.33
C ILE A 325 -18.04 -1.86 -6.70
N LEU A 326 -17.72 -1.04 -5.69
CA LEU A 326 -16.90 0.16 -5.86
C LEU A 326 -15.46 -0.15 -5.48
N VAL A 327 -14.56 0.12 -6.41
CA VAL A 327 -13.12 -0.12 -6.24
C VAL A 327 -12.32 1.17 -6.48
N GLU A 328 -11.09 1.20 -6.03
CA GLU A 328 -10.12 2.24 -6.36
C GLU A 328 -9.38 1.89 -7.65
N ALA A 329 -8.82 2.89 -8.35
CA ALA A 329 -7.96 2.62 -9.50
C ALA A 329 -6.72 1.79 -9.15
N GLY A 330 -6.33 1.75 -7.87
CA GLY A 330 -5.21 0.98 -7.39
C GLY A 330 -3.85 1.57 -7.75
N PHE A 331 -2.81 0.76 -7.61
CA PHE A 331 -1.42 1.17 -7.82
C PHE A 331 -0.82 0.52 -9.08
N HIS A 332 -0.37 1.34 -10.03
CA HIS A 332 0.27 0.85 -11.27
C HIS A 332 1.78 0.68 -11.12
N SER A 333 2.50 1.77 -10.86
CA SER A 333 3.97 1.76 -10.77
C SER A 333 4.53 3.03 -10.12
N TYR A 334 5.86 3.09 -9.97
CA TYR A 334 6.58 4.30 -9.53
C TYR A 334 7.11 5.14 -10.68
N GLU A 335 6.82 4.76 -11.92
CA GLU A 335 7.27 5.52 -13.08
C GLU A 335 6.53 6.87 -13.18
N ARG A 336 7.20 7.87 -13.76
CA ARG A 336 6.61 9.21 -13.94
C ARG A 336 5.93 9.28 -15.31
N THR A 337 4.68 8.83 -15.36
CA THR A 337 3.86 8.86 -16.58
C THR A 337 2.53 9.53 -16.29
N GLY A 338 1.89 10.10 -17.31
CA GLY A 338 0.56 10.70 -17.16
C GLY A 338 -0.49 9.73 -16.63
N PHE A 339 -0.36 8.43 -16.94
CA PHE A 339 -1.26 7.41 -16.39
C PHE A 339 -1.06 7.23 -14.88
N VAL A 340 0.18 7.17 -14.39
CA VAL A 340 0.47 7.09 -12.94
C VAL A 340 0.04 8.36 -12.22
N GLU A 341 0.16 9.53 -12.84
CA GLU A 341 -0.36 10.79 -12.29
C GLU A 341 -1.89 10.75 -12.20
N TRP A 342 -2.55 10.21 -13.23
CA TRP A 342 -4.00 10.02 -13.21
C TRP A 342 -4.44 9.07 -12.08
N THR A 343 -3.78 7.92 -11.87
CA THR A 343 -4.15 6.98 -10.79
C THR A 343 -4.08 7.62 -9.40
N ARG A 344 -3.32 8.70 -9.24
CA ARG A 344 -3.17 9.44 -7.99
C ARG A 344 -4.06 10.68 -7.88
N SER A 345 -4.75 11.03 -8.94
CA SER A 345 -5.61 12.21 -9.01
C SER A 345 -7.04 11.90 -8.56
N PRO A 346 -7.85 12.89 -8.18
CA PRO A 346 -9.25 12.67 -7.81
C PRO A 346 -10.07 11.94 -8.87
N GLN A 347 -9.70 12.06 -10.15
CA GLN A 347 -10.40 11.43 -11.26
C GLN A 347 -10.33 9.90 -11.29
N ALA A 348 -9.43 9.31 -10.52
CA ALA A 348 -9.24 7.87 -10.42
C ALA A 348 -9.91 7.25 -9.18
N HIS A 349 -10.69 8.04 -8.42
CA HIS A 349 -11.25 7.63 -7.14
C HIS A 349 -12.77 7.86 -7.07
N ASN A 350 -13.43 7.18 -6.14
CA ASN A 350 -14.87 7.32 -5.89
C ASN A 350 -15.17 8.58 -5.07
N VAL A 351 -14.95 9.76 -5.66
CA VAL A 351 -15.01 11.06 -4.98
C VAL A 351 -15.91 12.06 -5.71
N PRO A 352 -16.45 13.07 -5.03
CA PRO A 352 -17.08 14.23 -5.70
C PRO A 352 -15.98 15.17 -6.24
N VAL A 353 -16.05 15.46 -7.52
CA VAL A 353 -15.20 16.45 -8.21
C VAL A 353 -16.00 17.71 -8.47
N VAL A 354 -15.51 18.84 -7.98
CA VAL A 354 -16.18 20.16 -8.15
C VAL A 354 -15.64 20.86 -9.38
N THR A 355 -16.51 21.58 -10.09
CA THR A 355 -16.10 22.46 -11.19
C THR A 355 -15.22 23.60 -10.63
N GLY A 356 -13.92 23.59 -10.98
CA GLY A 356 -12.95 24.55 -10.47
C GLY A 356 -11.53 23.99 -10.37
N VAL A 357 -10.65 24.71 -9.69
CA VAL A 357 -9.25 24.33 -9.55
C VAL A 357 -9.06 23.48 -8.29
N PHE A 358 -8.64 22.26 -8.50
CA PHE A 358 -8.26 21.35 -7.40
C PHE A 358 -6.96 21.80 -6.73
N LYS A 359 -6.95 21.80 -5.41
CA LYS A 359 -5.80 22.13 -4.55
C LYS A 359 -5.32 20.84 -3.87
N PRO A 360 -4.22 20.22 -4.32
CA PRO A 360 -3.74 18.96 -3.77
C PRO A 360 -3.30 19.08 -2.32
N GLY A 361 -3.29 17.95 -1.61
CA GLY A 361 -2.77 17.86 -0.24
C GLY A 361 -3.66 18.48 0.83
N LYS A 362 -4.92 18.77 0.53
CA LYS A 362 -5.88 19.27 1.52
C LYS A 362 -6.37 18.14 2.44
N ALA A 363 -6.53 18.46 3.71
CA ALA A 363 -7.10 17.53 4.69
C ALA A 363 -8.62 17.48 4.58
N THR A 364 -9.19 16.31 4.85
CA THR A 364 -10.64 16.10 4.97
C THR A 364 -10.98 15.78 6.43
N ARG A 365 -12.01 16.37 6.97
CA ARG A 365 -12.50 16.15 8.32
C ARG A 365 -13.69 15.20 8.33
N LEU A 366 -13.70 14.25 9.25
CA LEU A 366 -14.91 13.53 9.65
C LEU A 366 -15.63 14.43 10.66
N ILE A 367 -16.78 14.98 10.27
CA ILE A 367 -17.53 15.98 11.07
C ILE A 367 -18.71 15.37 11.81
N GLY A 368 -19.11 14.15 11.46
CA GLY A 368 -20.17 13.41 12.14
C GLY A 368 -20.09 11.91 11.86
N SER A 369 -20.49 11.11 12.83
CA SER A 369 -20.64 9.66 12.65
C SER A 369 -21.71 9.11 13.59
N SER A 370 -22.43 8.10 13.10
CA SER A 370 -23.36 7.28 13.90
C SER A 370 -23.18 5.82 13.50
N ILE A 371 -22.89 4.95 14.48
CA ILE A 371 -22.57 3.55 14.26
C ILE A 371 -23.59 2.70 15.04
N GLY A 372 -24.59 2.22 14.32
CA GLY A 372 -25.57 1.25 14.83
C GLY A 372 -25.37 -0.14 14.20
N PRO A 373 -26.04 -1.17 14.73
CA PRO A 373 -25.84 -2.56 14.29
C PRO A 373 -26.29 -2.80 12.84
N SER A 374 -27.38 -2.18 12.40
CA SER A 374 -27.92 -2.34 11.05
C SER A 374 -27.74 -1.13 10.14
N ARG A 375 -27.26 -0.02 10.69
CA ARG A 375 -27.12 1.24 9.94
C ARG A 375 -25.96 2.06 10.50
N GLN A 376 -25.09 2.53 9.59
CA GLN A 376 -24.01 3.43 9.93
C GLN A 376 -24.08 4.66 9.03
N SER A 377 -23.69 5.82 9.56
CA SER A 377 -23.56 7.05 8.78
C SER A 377 -22.31 7.84 9.17
N PHE A 378 -21.72 8.47 8.15
CA PHE A 378 -20.51 9.27 8.30
C PHE A 378 -20.66 10.55 7.48
N GLU A 379 -20.24 11.67 8.04
CA GLU A 379 -20.29 12.96 7.36
C GLU A 379 -18.88 13.56 7.33
N LEU A 380 -18.45 13.94 6.12
CA LEU A 380 -17.11 14.41 5.83
C LEU A 380 -17.16 15.75 5.12
N ALA A 381 -16.14 16.59 5.32
CA ALA A 381 -16.02 17.86 4.64
C ALA A 381 -14.56 18.25 4.39
N ASP A 382 -14.31 18.92 3.27
CA ASP A 382 -13.07 19.60 2.94
C ASP A 382 -13.28 20.84 2.06
N ASP A 383 -12.16 21.51 1.75
CA ASP A 383 -12.12 22.71 0.89
C ASP A 383 -11.13 22.56 -0.28
N ALA A 384 -10.93 21.33 -0.77
CA ALA A 384 -9.93 21.02 -1.79
C ALA A 384 -10.14 21.75 -3.13
N TYR A 385 -11.30 22.33 -3.36
CA TYR A 385 -11.60 23.18 -4.54
C TYR A 385 -11.77 24.66 -4.21
N GLY A 386 -11.36 25.08 -3.00
CA GLY A 386 -11.54 26.46 -2.52
C GLY A 386 -12.97 26.79 -2.13
N VAL A 387 -13.85 25.80 -2.12
CA VAL A 387 -15.22 25.84 -1.62
C VAL A 387 -15.45 24.60 -0.76
N THR A 388 -16.30 24.69 0.24
CA THR A 388 -16.65 23.54 1.07
C THR A 388 -17.46 22.57 0.23
N ARG A 389 -16.98 21.31 0.13
CA ARG A 389 -17.73 20.15 -0.33
C ARG A 389 -17.95 19.22 0.86
N THR A 390 -19.12 18.59 0.89
CA THR A 390 -19.49 17.63 1.92
C THR A 390 -19.90 16.31 1.29
N ARG A 391 -19.61 15.22 1.99
CA ARG A 391 -20.11 13.88 1.66
C ARG A 391 -20.71 13.26 2.91
N ARG A 392 -21.96 12.81 2.80
CA ARG A 392 -22.61 11.96 3.79
C ARG A 392 -22.75 10.56 3.22
N VAL A 393 -22.14 9.57 3.89
CA VAL A 393 -22.22 8.14 3.53
C VAL A 393 -23.12 7.46 4.53
N LEU A 394 -24.10 6.71 4.04
CA LEU A 394 -24.95 5.85 4.84
C LEU A 394 -24.82 4.43 4.31
N VAL A 395 -24.56 3.49 5.21
CA VAL A 395 -24.49 2.05 4.89
C VAL A 395 -25.55 1.34 5.72
N GLY A 396 -26.39 0.58 5.03
CA GLY A 396 -27.40 -0.30 5.64
C GLY A 396 -26.99 -1.76 5.48
N HIS A 397 -27.36 -2.57 6.48
CA HIS A 397 -27.14 -4.02 6.49
C HIS A 397 -28.42 -4.74 6.81
N GLY A 398 -28.76 -5.78 6.02
CA GLY A 398 -29.96 -6.57 6.12
C GLY A 398 -31.26 -5.77 5.94
N PRO A 399 -31.44 -5.06 4.80
CA PRO A 399 -30.80 -5.27 3.50
C PRO A 399 -29.52 -4.44 3.26
N ASP A 400 -28.61 -4.98 2.44
CA ASP A 400 -27.41 -4.25 2.01
C ASP A 400 -27.76 -3.09 1.10
N LEU A 401 -27.26 -1.91 1.44
CA LEU A 401 -27.42 -0.68 0.67
C LEU A 401 -26.33 0.32 1.04
N MET A 402 -25.84 1.06 0.06
CA MET A 402 -25.03 2.26 0.31
C MET A 402 -25.71 3.47 -0.31
N ALA A 403 -25.91 4.52 0.47
CA ALA A 403 -26.39 5.82 0.00
C ALA A 403 -25.34 6.89 0.28
N VAL A 404 -25.01 7.69 -0.74
CA VAL A 404 -24.00 8.75 -0.64
C VAL A 404 -24.61 10.06 -1.13
N HIS A 405 -24.68 11.05 -0.26
CA HIS A 405 -25.09 12.40 -0.60
C HIS A 405 -23.87 13.32 -0.66
N ASP A 406 -23.58 13.83 -1.83
CA ASP A 406 -22.53 14.81 -2.09
C ASP A 406 -23.14 16.19 -2.30
N SER A 407 -22.54 17.21 -1.71
CA SER A 407 -22.95 18.60 -1.92
C SER A 407 -21.77 19.56 -1.91
N VAL A 408 -21.95 20.72 -2.53
CA VAL A 408 -20.98 21.81 -2.56
C VAL A 408 -21.65 23.13 -2.25
N ALA A 409 -20.98 23.95 -1.45
CA ALA A 409 -21.52 25.23 -0.97
C ALA A 409 -21.76 26.26 -2.10
N ARG A 410 -20.99 26.19 -3.19
CA ARG A 410 -21.14 27.03 -4.39
C ARG A 410 -20.64 26.29 -5.62
N GLY A 411 -21.33 26.47 -6.76
CA GLY A 411 -21.02 25.80 -8.01
C GLY A 411 -21.67 24.42 -8.11
N THR A 412 -21.07 23.57 -8.91
CA THR A 412 -21.57 22.22 -9.18
C THR A 412 -20.46 21.17 -8.96
N LEU A 413 -20.89 19.95 -8.72
CA LEU A 413 -20.01 18.79 -8.61
C LEU A 413 -20.53 17.62 -9.46
N ARG A 414 -19.65 16.65 -9.68
CA ARG A 414 -19.97 15.31 -10.17
C ARG A 414 -19.33 14.29 -9.26
N SER A 415 -20.09 13.30 -8.82
CA SER A 415 -19.56 12.12 -8.13
C SER A 415 -19.07 11.11 -9.15
N LEU A 416 -17.88 10.60 -8.96
CA LEU A 416 -17.26 9.57 -9.79
C LEU A 416 -17.41 8.21 -9.09
N TRP A 417 -17.77 7.18 -9.86
CA TRP A 417 -17.99 5.83 -9.36
C TRP A 417 -17.26 4.82 -10.24
N HIS A 418 -16.19 4.22 -9.70
CA HIS A 418 -15.35 3.25 -10.38
C HIS A 418 -15.76 1.84 -9.93
N PHE A 419 -16.18 1.04 -10.90
CA PHE A 419 -16.68 -0.31 -10.63
C PHE A 419 -15.60 -1.38 -10.82
N ASP A 420 -15.79 -2.53 -10.14
CA ASP A 420 -14.91 -3.69 -10.34
C ASP A 420 -14.95 -4.15 -11.81
N PRO A 421 -13.81 -4.54 -12.40
CA PRO A 421 -13.73 -5.04 -13.78
C PRO A 421 -14.66 -6.21 -14.12
N ALA A 422 -15.11 -6.97 -13.13
CA ALA A 422 -16.07 -8.05 -13.35
C ALA A 422 -17.51 -7.56 -13.62
N LEU A 423 -17.78 -6.25 -13.43
CA LEU A 423 -19.12 -5.68 -13.57
C LEU A 423 -19.27 -4.98 -14.93
N GLU A 424 -20.19 -5.51 -15.74
CA GLU A 424 -20.52 -4.96 -17.05
C GLU A 424 -21.85 -4.18 -17.00
N VAL A 425 -22.02 -3.20 -17.87
CA VAL A 425 -23.29 -2.44 -17.98
C VAL A 425 -24.35 -3.30 -18.62
N VAL A 426 -25.40 -3.59 -17.88
CA VAL A 426 -26.56 -4.37 -18.34
C VAL A 426 -27.64 -3.46 -18.93
N SER A 427 -27.94 -2.36 -18.25
CA SER A 427 -28.90 -1.36 -18.73
C SER A 427 -28.62 0.02 -18.15
N ARG A 428 -29.09 1.04 -18.83
CA ARG A 428 -29.03 2.44 -18.39
C ARG A 428 -30.29 3.21 -18.77
N GLY A 429 -30.67 4.13 -17.93
CA GLY A 429 -31.79 5.05 -18.15
C GLY A 429 -31.57 6.32 -17.33
N ASP A 430 -32.53 7.23 -17.33
CA ASP A 430 -32.45 8.47 -16.58
C ASP A 430 -32.29 8.17 -15.08
N GLY A 431 -31.17 8.59 -14.52
CA GLY A 431 -30.85 8.40 -13.11
C GLY A 431 -30.54 6.96 -12.69
N ARG A 432 -30.51 5.99 -13.61
CA ARG A 432 -30.27 4.59 -13.28
C ARG A 432 -29.21 3.95 -14.17
N VAL A 433 -28.29 3.23 -13.55
CA VAL A 433 -27.36 2.30 -14.21
C VAL A 433 -27.43 0.95 -13.51
N VAL A 434 -27.65 -0.11 -14.29
CA VAL A 434 -27.60 -1.49 -13.80
C VAL A 434 -26.32 -2.13 -14.31
N LEU A 435 -25.52 -2.66 -13.41
CA LEU A 435 -24.32 -3.45 -13.74
C LEU A 435 -24.52 -4.90 -13.29
N GLY A 436 -23.80 -5.84 -13.90
CA GLY A 436 -23.93 -7.27 -13.62
C GLY A 436 -22.66 -8.06 -13.77
N ASP A 437 -22.62 -9.18 -13.07
CA ASP A 437 -21.62 -10.26 -13.18
C ASP A 437 -22.41 -11.58 -13.25
N GLY A 438 -22.49 -12.18 -14.44
CA GLY A 438 -23.40 -13.30 -14.71
C GLY A 438 -24.85 -12.90 -14.45
N ASP A 439 -25.56 -13.64 -13.59
CA ASP A 439 -26.95 -13.35 -13.20
C ASP A 439 -27.07 -12.35 -12.05
N TRP A 440 -25.96 -12.01 -11.39
CA TRP A 440 -25.99 -11.06 -10.29
C TRP A 440 -26.05 -9.62 -10.80
N ARG A 441 -26.81 -8.77 -10.10
CA ARG A 441 -27.03 -7.37 -10.48
C ARG A 441 -26.73 -6.43 -9.34
N VAL A 442 -26.33 -5.20 -9.68
CA VAL A 442 -26.28 -4.05 -8.80
C VAL A 442 -26.82 -2.83 -9.52
N THR A 443 -27.68 -2.08 -8.86
CA THR A 443 -28.24 -0.86 -9.41
C THR A 443 -27.68 0.36 -8.72
N LEU A 444 -27.25 1.33 -9.53
CA LEU A 444 -26.88 2.67 -9.12
C LEU A 444 -28.00 3.63 -9.51
N LEU A 445 -28.50 4.39 -8.54
CA LEU A 445 -29.52 5.42 -8.73
C LEU A 445 -28.95 6.78 -8.39
N HIS A 446 -29.25 7.80 -9.22
CA HIS A 446 -28.90 9.20 -8.97
C HIS A 446 -30.14 10.07 -8.80
N PHE A 447 -30.06 11.02 -7.89
CA PHE A 447 -31.05 12.06 -7.66
C PHE A 447 -30.34 13.41 -7.50
N PRO A 448 -30.54 14.38 -8.46
CA PRO A 448 -31.34 14.27 -9.68
C PRO A 448 -30.79 13.20 -10.62
N GLY A 449 -31.64 12.69 -11.54
CA GLY A 449 -31.30 11.58 -12.42
C GLY A 449 -30.75 11.99 -13.79
N ALA A 450 -31.22 13.09 -14.34
CA ALA A 450 -30.87 13.52 -15.70
C ALA A 450 -29.43 14.02 -15.82
N GLY A 451 -28.70 13.58 -16.84
CA GLY A 451 -27.33 14.04 -17.13
C GLY A 451 -26.21 13.16 -16.57
N GLN A 452 -26.53 11.97 -16.07
CA GLN A 452 -25.52 10.97 -15.75
C GLN A 452 -24.80 10.46 -17.01
N ALA A 453 -23.55 10.01 -16.84
CA ALA A 453 -22.77 9.43 -17.93
C ALA A 453 -22.09 8.13 -17.51
N VAL A 454 -21.99 7.20 -18.45
CA VAL A 454 -21.23 5.96 -18.32
C VAL A 454 -20.05 6.03 -19.28
N ARG A 455 -18.85 5.76 -18.80
CA ARG A 455 -17.60 5.85 -19.56
C ARG A 455 -16.75 4.60 -19.34
N PRO A 456 -15.88 4.24 -20.31
CA PRO A 456 -14.78 3.32 -20.04
C PRO A 456 -13.92 3.86 -18.90
N GLY A 457 -13.49 2.98 -18.02
CA GLY A 457 -12.57 3.24 -16.92
C GLY A 457 -11.41 2.26 -16.95
N LEU A 458 -10.42 2.49 -16.10
CA LEU A 458 -9.28 1.62 -15.93
C LEU A 458 -9.03 1.41 -14.44
N VAL A 459 -8.61 0.20 -14.09
CA VAL A 459 -8.09 -0.15 -12.76
C VAL A 459 -6.78 -0.90 -12.89
N CYS A 460 -5.98 -0.89 -11.83
CA CYS A 460 -4.69 -1.56 -11.75
C CYS A 460 -4.83 -2.79 -10.85
N PRO A 461 -5.11 -4.00 -11.40
CA PRO A 461 -5.23 -5.21 -10.58
C PRO A 461 -3.92 -5.62 -9.92
N GLY A 462 -2.78 -5.11 -10.36
CA GLY A 462 -1.46 -5.35 -9.80
C GLY A 462 -0.40 -4.48 -10.45
N TYR A 463 0.84 -4.60 -9.97
CA TYR A 463 1.96 -3.82 -10.48
C TYR A 463 2.13 -3.99 -12.01
N LEU A 464 2.23 -2.87 -12.73
CA LEU A 464 2.33 -2.77 -14.20
C LEU A 464 1.19 -3.46 -14.97
N ARG A 465 0.05 -3.72 -14.34
CA ARG A 465 -1.12 -4.32 -14.99
C ARG A 465 -2.29 -3.36 -14.96
N THR A 466 -3.05 -3.33 -16.05
CA THR A 466 -4.30 -2.59 -16.17
C THR A 466 -5.42 -3.53 -16.59
N ALA A 467 -6.64 -3.21 -16.19
CA ALA A 467 -7.86 -3.88 -16.65
C ALA A 467 -8.91 -2.82 -16.98
N GLU A 468 -9.68 -3.09 -18.03
CA GLU A 468 -10.84 -2.28 -18.38
C GLU A 468 -11.90 -2.40 -17.29
N ALA A 469 -12.59 -1.31 -17.05
CA ALA A 469 -13.63 -1.19 -16.03
C ALA A 469 -14.69 -0.18 -16.47
N VAL A 470 -15.73 -0.04 -15.67
CA VAL A 470 -16.78 0.96 -15.91
C VAL A 470 -16.63 2.10 -14.90
N THR A 471 -16.72 3.33 -15.39
CA THR A 471 -16.85 4.52 -14.55
C THR A 471 -18.21 5.17 -14.83
N VAL A 472 -19.00 5.38 -13.77
CA VAL A 472 -20.25 6.12 -13.83
C VAL A 472 -20.05 7.51 -13.22
N LEU A 473 -20.48 8.53 -13.92
CA LEU A 473 -20.48 9.91 -13.47
C LEU A 473 -21.90 10.30 -13.11
N SER A 474 -22.09 10.89 -11.93
CA SER A 474 -23.39 11.47 -11.57
C SER A 474 -23.77 12.63 -12.51
N PRO A 475 -25.02 13.07 -12.50
CA PRO A 475 -25.38 14.40 -13.01
C PRO A 475 -24.51 15.48 -12.37
N GLU A 476 -24.36 16.60 -13.06
CA GLU A 476 -23.70 17.79 -12.51
C GLU A 476 -24.74 18.63 -11.77
N ALA A 477 -24.56 18.81 -10.47
CA ALA A 477 -25.49 19.55 -9.62
C ALA A 477 -24.78 20.12 -8.39
N ALA A 478 -25.44 21.01 -7.65
CA ALA A 478 -24.96 21.50 -6.35
C ALA A 478 -25.02 20.39 -5.25
N GLY A 479 -25.93 19.44 -5.42
CA GLY A 479 -26.08 18.27 -4.58
C GLY A 479 -26.53 17.06 -5.38
N VAL A 480 -26.00 15.88 -5.06
CA VAL A 480 -26.36 14.60 -5.70
C VAL A 480 -26.48 13.52 -4.64
N LEU A 481 -27.62 12.84 -4.59
CA LEU A 481 -27.77 11.60 -3.86
C LEU A 481 -27.53 10.43 -4.80
N THR A 482 -26.60 9.56 -4.48
CA THR A 482 -26.36 8.28 -5.16
C THR A 482 -26.74 7.14 -4.24
N VAL A 483 -27.57 6.19 -4.74
CA VAL A 483 -27.96 5.00 -4.00
C VAL A 483 -27.50 3.75 -4.76
N ILE A 484 -26.78 2.87 -4.08
CA ILE A 484 -26.25 1.61 -4.62
C ILE A 484 -26.98 0.47 -3.96
N VAL A 485 -27.68 -0.36 -4.76
CA VAL A 485 -28.52 -1.46 -4.31
C VAL A 485 -27.97 -2.78 -4.87
N PRO A 486 -27.21 -3.54 -4.07
CA PRO A 486 -26.74 -4.87 -4.44
C PRO A 486 -27.89 -5.88 -4.58
N GLY A 487 -27.78 -6.80 -5.52
CA GLY A 487 -28.74 -7.89 -5.74
C GLY A 487 -30.06 -7.45 -6.42
N ALA A 488 -30.15 -6.21 -6.92
CA ALA A 488 -31.36 -5.68 -7.55
C ALA A 488 -31.08 -5.08 -8.93
N ASP A 489 -31.97 -5.33 -9.89
CA ASP A 489 -31.93 -4.75 -11.23
C ASP A 489 -32.94 -3.61 -11.42
N ALA A 490 -33.98 -3.53 -10.62
CA ALA A 490 -35.01 -2.50 -10.71
C ALA A 490 -35.62 -2.16 -9.33
N PRO A 491 -34.84 -1.65 -8.37
CA PRO A 491 -35.40 -1.28 -7.07
C PRO A 491 -36.43 -0.18 -7.23
N ARG A 492 -37.60 -0.35 -6.60
CA ARG A 492 -38.63 0.70 -6.55
C ARG A 492 -38.19 1.79 -5.58
N VAL A 493 -38.44 3.03 -5.96
CA VAL A 493 -38.18 4.19 -5.11
C VAL A 493 -39.47 4.99 -4.98
N SER A 494 -39.81 5.36 -3.76
CA SER A 494 -40.91 6.31 -3.47
C SER A 494 -40.41 7.42 -2.56
N VAL A 495 -40.91 8.63 -2.75
CA VAL A 495 -40.56 9.81 -1.96
C VAL A 495 -41.83 10.32 -1.29
N SER A 496 -41.77 10.58 0.00
CA SER A 496 -42.86 11.16 0.78
C SER A 496 -42.26 12.18 1.76
N GLY A 497 -42.51 13.46 1.51
CA GLY A 497 -41.86 14.56 2.24
C GLY A 497 -40.34 14.46 2.13
N ASP A 498 -39.66 14.53 3.26
CA ASP A 498 -38.20 14.45 3.37
C ASP A 498 -37.67 13.01 3.54
N VAL A 499 -38.46 12.00 3.14
CA VAL A 499 -38.08 10.59 3.23
C VAL A 499 -38.18 9.92 1.87
N MET A 500 -37.08 9.36 1.44
CA MET A 500 -37.01 8.42 0.31
C MET A 500 -37.04 6.99 0.81
N THR A 501 -37.93 6.17 0.28
CA THR A 501 -37.98 4.74 0.54
C THR A 501 -37.46 3.98 -0.68
N VAL A 502 -36.38 3.21 -0.51
CA VAL A 502 -35.81 2.33 -1.53
C VAL A 502 -36.19 0.89 -1.19
N HIS A 503 -36.91 0.23 -2.11
CA HIS A 503 -37.30 -1.16 -1.95
C HIS A 503 -36.20 -2.07 -2.50
N THR A 504 -35.45 -2.69 -1.60
CA THR A 504 -34.37 -3.64 -1.93
C THR A 504 -34.89 -5.08 -1.87
N PRO A 505 -34.16 -6.07 -2.40
CA PRO A 505 -34.54 -7.49 -2.25
C PRO A 505 -34.72 -7.95 -0.79
N GLY A 506 -33.97 -7.33 0.13
CA GLY A 506 -34.08 -7.64 1.57
C GLY A 506 -35.13 -6.84 2.33
N GLY A 507 -35.88 -5.93 1.65
CA GLY A 507 -36.91 -5.09 2.25
C GLY A 507 -36.71 -3.58 2.03
N PRO A 508 -37.64 -2.73 2.51
CA PRO A 508 -37.58 -1.27 2.31
C PRO A 508 -36.56 -0.63 3.24
N VAL A 509 -35.80 0.32 2.70
CA VAL A 509 -34.85 1.18 3.43
C VAL A 509 -35.27 2.64 3.29
N GLN A 510 -35.46 3.32 4.42
CA GLN A 510 -35.77 4.75 4.44
C GLN A 510 -34.48 5.58 4.53
N LEU A 511 -34.37 6.57 3.66
CA LEU A 511 -33.26 7.52 3.58
C LEU A 511 -33.78 8.94 3.81
N PRO A 512 -33.06 9.81 4.53
CA PRO A 512 -33.36 11.23 4.52
C PRO A 512 -33.16 11.77 3.10
N TYR A 513 -34.13 12.47 2.60
CA TYR A 513 -34.13 13.06 1.26
C TYR A 513 -34.75 14.45 1.30
N SER A 514 -33.94 15.45 1.11
CA SER A 514 -34.43 16.83 0.94
C SER A 514 -34.34 17.15 -0.55
N GLN A 515 -35.46 17.46 -1.16
CA GLN A 515 -35.48 18.10 -2.47
C GLN A 515 -34.94 19.53 -2.27
N SER A 516 -33.61 19.71 -2.38
CA SER A 516 -33.06 21.04 -2.49
C SER A 516 -33.59 21.66 -3.78
N THR A 517 -34.47 22.64 -3.64
CA THR A 517 -34.92 23.53 -4.72
C THR A 517 -33.77 24.31 -5.32
#